data_deb1341d8e007f6985a1762fcd505e44
#
_entry.id   deb1341d8e007f6985a1762fcd505e44
#
_cell.length_a   1.000
_cell.length_b   1.000
_cell.length_c   1.000
_cell.angle_alpha   90.00
_cell.angle_beta   90.00
_cell.angle_gamma   90.00
#
_symmetry.space_group_name_H-M   'P 1'
#
loop_
_entity.id
_entity.type
_entity.pdbx_description
1 polymer ?
#
loop_
_entity_poly.entity_id
_entity_poly.type
_entity_poly.pdbx_seq_one_letter_code
_entity_poly.pdbx_strand_id
1 'polypeptide(L)'
;LDFDDALLIDSPVRIEGVKIAKDLGMMFMTHVGDPDTWFATKYADEGTYYTKRQHFERLERLIDMAIGDTPVIGAHMGGTPEDLDLLQSMLDRYPNYYVDTSATKWQVRELSKHPGAFADFCRRNAGRVLFGTDIVANDDNRHDAWNDGSGGFDLYASRFWALRTLIQGEYDGPSPIVDPDLRLVDPSVDEKATATLRGAGLEGQPLDEVYHAALERLLKP
;
A
#
# COMPACT_ATOMS: atom_id res chain seq x y z
N LEU A 1 -2.47 -16.87 -18.97
CA LEU A 1 -3.02 -17.49 -17.76
C LEU A 1 -4.51 -17.20 -17.80
N ASP A 2 -5.33 -18.21 -18.12
CA ASP A 2 -6.74 -18.12 -17.80
C ASP A 2 -6.83 -17.94 -16.29
N PHE A 3 -7.31 -16.78 -15.85
CA PHE A 3 -7.58 -16.55 -14.45
C PHE A 3 -8.65 -17.56 -14.05
N ASP A 4 -8.25 -18.62 -13.42
CA ASP A 4 -9.18 -19.54 -12.77
C ASP A 4 -9.96 -18.74 -11.73
N ASP A 5 -11.28 -18.72 -11.82
CA ASP A 5 -12.16 -18.04 -10.86
C ASP A 5 -11.83 -18.40 -9.40
N ALA A 6 -11.20 -19.54 -9.18
CA ALA A 6 -10.70 -19.97 -7.87
C ALA A 6 -9.59 -19.06 -7.30
N LEU A 7 -8.87 -18.31 -8.15
CA LEU A 7 -7.81 -17.38 -7.72
C LEU A 7 -8.34 -16.00 -7.30
N LEU A 8 -9.59 -15.68 -7.63
CA LEU A 8 -10.19 -14.40 -7.24
C LEU A 8 -10.37 -14.31 -5.72
N ILE A 9 -10.17 -13.11 -5.17
CA ILE A 9 -10.18 -12.89 -3.72
C ILE A 9 -11.52 -13.30 -3.07
N ASP A 10 -12.64 -13.18 -3.78
CA ASP A 10 -13.99 -13.51 -3.37
C ASP A 10 -14.47 -14.88 -3.90
N SER A 11 -13.56 -15.75 -4.34
CA SER A 11 -13.93 -17.10 -4.78
C SER A 11 -14.47 -17.94 -3.61
N PRO A 12 -15.34 -18.94 -3.88
CA PRO A 12 -15.91 -19.76 -2.82
C PRO A 12 -14.86 -20.42 -1.92
N VAL A 13 -13.76 -20.91 -2.50
CA VAL A 13 -12.68 -21.53 -1.72
C VAL A 13 -11.96 -20.54 -0.81
N ARG A 14 -11.75 -19.30 -1.26
CA ARG A 14 -11.14 -18.24 -0.44
C ARG A 14 -12.09 -17.76 0.65
N ILE A 15 -13.35 -17.58 0.34
CA ILE A 15 -14.40 -17.23 1.33
C ILE A 15 -14.43 -18.27 2.47
N GLU A 16 -14.43 -19.56 2.15
CA GLU A 16 -14.39 -20.60 3.17
C GLU A 16 -13.08 -20.61 3.97
N GLY A 17 -11.94 -20.42 3.30
CA GLY A 17 -10.64 -20.28 3.98
C GLY A 17 -10.61 -19.09 4.94
N VAL A 18 -11.16 -17.94 4.55
CA VAL A 18 -11.25 -16.73 5.39
C VAL A 18 -12.16 -16.98 6.60
N LYS A 19 -13.31 -17.66 6.43
CA LYS A 19 -14.19 -18.02 7.56
C LYS A 19 -13.47 -18.90 8.59
N ILE A 20 -12.74 -19.91 8.11
CA ILE A 20 -11.95 -20.78 8.99
C ILE A 20 -10.88 -19.99 9.73
N ALA A 21 -10.13 -19.12 9.04
CA ALA A 21 -9.11 -18.28 9.66
C ALA A 21 -9.70 -17.31 10.69
N LYS A 22 -10.88 -16.74 10.41
CA LYS A 22 -11.64 -15.91 11.35
C LYS A 22 -12.01 -16.69 12.61
N ASP A 23 -12.53 -17.90 12.47
CA ASP A 23 -12.90 -18.77 13.60
C ASP A 23 -11.69 -19.14 14.48
N LEU A 24 -10.49 -19.10 13.89
CA LEU A 24 -9.21 -19.26 14.60
C LEU A 24 -8.69 -17.96 15.24
N GLY A 25 -9.43 -16.86 15.15
CA GLY A 25 -9.07 -15.57 15.72
C GLY A 25 -7.99 -14.81 14.94
N MET A 26 -7.80 -15.13 13.65
CA MET A 26 -6.82 -14.42 12.80
C MET A 26 -7.40 -13.12 12.29
N MET A 27 -6.54 -12.07 12.21
CA MET A 27 -6.80 -10.87 11.42
C MET A 27 -6.32 -11.08 9.98
N PHE A 28 -6.73 -10.20 9.07
CA PHE A 28 -6.40 -10.35 7.66
C PHE A 28 -5.55 -9.19 7.15
N MET A 29 -4.65 -9.50 6.23
CA MET A 29 -4.00 -8.51 5.38
C MET A 29 -4.27 -8.89 3.93
N THR A 30 -4.62 -7.90 3.12
CA THR A 30 -4.92 -8.12 1.69
C THR A 30 -4.11 -7.17 0.85
N HIS A 31 -3.59 -7.67 -0.27
CA HIS A 31 -3.07 -6.84 -1.36
C HIS A 31 -4.12 -6.87 -2.46
N VAL A 32 -4.84 -5.77 -2.62
CA VAL A 32 -5.87 -5.60 -3.66
C VAL A 32 -5.65 -4.28 -4.36
N GLY A 33 -5.42 -4.36 -5.65
CA GLY A 33 -5.07 -3.20 -6.47
C GLY A 33 -3.58 -2.90 -6.48
N ASP A 34 -3.13 -2.52 -7.64
CA ASP A 34 -1.78 -2.06 -7.97
C ASP A 34 -1.85 -0.61 -8.47
N PRO A 35 -0.72 0.08 -8.73
CA PRO A 35 -0.75 1.44 -9.28
C PRO A 35 -1.62 1.56 -10.52
N ASP A 36 -2.35 2.67 -10.67
CA ASP A 36 -3.14 2.97 -11.88
C ASP A 36 -2.28 2.90 -13.14
N THR A 37 -1.00 3.27 -13.03
CA THR A 37 -0.02 3.13 -14.10
C THR A 37 0.11 1.67 -14.57
N TRP A 38 -0.01 0.68 -13.68
CA TRP A 38 0.07 -0.72 -14.05
C TRP A 38 -1.21 -1.20 -14.72
N PHE A 39 -2.37 -0.74 -14.29
CA PHE A 39 -3.63 -1.03 -14.98
C PHE A 39 -3.69 -0.39 -16.37
N ALA A 40 -3.09 0.80 -16.54
CA ALA A 40 -2.97 1.43 -17.84
C ALA A 40 -1.94 0.78 -18.78
N THR A 41 -1.03 -0.07 -18.27
CA THR A 41 0.10 -0.62 -19.04
C THR A 41 0.22 -2.13 -18.92
N LYS A 42 0.67 -2.65 -17.78
CA LYS A 42 0.95 -4.09 -17.57
C LYS A 42 -0.32 -4.93 -17.54
N TYR A 43 -1.42 -4.36 -17.05
CA TYR A 43 -2.73 -5.01 -16.87
C TYR A 43 -3.80 -4.41 -17.80
N ALA A 44 -3.40 -3.83 -18.93
CA ALA A 44 -4.31 -3.16 -19.86
C ALA A 44 -5.35 -4.11 -20.51
N ASP A 45 -5.10 -5.42 -20.52
CA ASP A 45 -6.08 -6.43 -20.92
C ASP A 45 -7.08 -6.71 -19.79
N GLU A 46 -8.15 -5.93 -19.72
CA GLU A 46 -9.19 -6.07 -18.72
C GLU A 46 -9.91 -7.43 -18.76
N GLY A 47 -9.88 -8.12 -19.91
CA GLY A 47 -10.42 -9.47 -20.05
C GLY A 47 -9.65 -10.51 -19.25
N THR A 48 -8.33 -10.30 -19.10
CA THR A 48 -7.44 -11.16 -18.34
C THR A 48 -7.25 -10.69 -16.91
N TYR A 49 -7.06 -9.38 -16.70
CA TYR A 49 -6.63 -8.84 -15.40
C TYR A 49 -7.74 -8.16 -14.60
N TYR A 50 -8.91 -7.97 -15.19
CA TYR A 50 -9.99 -7.14 -14.64
C TYR A 50 -9.58 -5.67 -14.45
N THR A 51 -10.54 -4.82 -14.13
CA THR A 51 -10.27 -3.42 -13.76
C THR A 51 -9.94 -3.32 -12.27
N LYS A 52 -9.19 -2.29 -11.87
CA LYS A 52 -8.93 -1.97 -10.47
C LYS A 52 -10.22 -1.88 -9.65
N ARG A 53 -11.27 -1.24 -10.21
CA ARG A 53 -12.59 -1.15 -9.59
C ARG A 53 -13.21 -2.52 -9.31
N GLN A 54 -13.14 -3.46 -10.25
CA GLN A 54 -13.65 -4.82 -10.04
C GLN A 54 -12.91 -5.56 -8.93
N HIS A 55 -11.61 -5.31 -8.75
CA HIS A 55 -10.86 -5.86 -7.61
C HIS A 55 -11.37 -5.30 -6.27
N PHE A 56 -11.65 -4.00 -6.20
CA PHE A 56 -12.23 -3.40 -4.98
C PHE A 56 -13.63 -3.94 -4.70
N GLU A 57 -14.49 -4.06 -5.69
CA GLU A 57 -15.83 -4.66 -5.55
C GLU A 57 -15.78 -6.11 -5.04
N ARG A 58 -14.74 -6.87 -5.44
CA ARG A 58 -14.49 -8.23 -4.92
C ARG A 58 -14.00 -8.21 -3.47
N LEU A 59 -13.13 -7.26 -3.11
CA LEU A 59 -12.71 -7.08 -1.72
C LEU A 59 -13.91 -6.74 -0.81
N GLU A 60 -14.76 -5.82 -1.24
CA GLU A 60 -15.98 -5.46 -0.50
C GLU A 60 -16.86 -6.71 -0.28
N ARG A 61 -17.08 -7.53 -1.32
CA ARG A 61 -17.83 -8.78 -1.18
C ARG A 61 -17.17 -9.74 -0.19
N LEU A 62 -15.83 -9.87 -0.20
CA LEU A 62 -15.12 -10.72 0.75
C LEU A 62 -15.31 -10.22 2.19
N ILE A 63 -15.24 -8.91 2.41
CA ILE A 63 -15.46 -8.32 3.74
C ILE A 63 -16.91 -8.61 4.19
N ASP A 64 -17.89 -8.34 3.35
CA ASP A 64 -19.31 -8.52 3.66
C ASP A 64 -19.68 -9.98 3.92
N MET A 65 -19.09 -10.94 3.17
CA MET A 65 -19.48 -12.37 3.21
C MET A 65 -18.69 -13.22 4.21
N ALA A 66 -17.46 -12.81 4.54
CA ALA A 66 -16.55 -13.67 5.29
C ALA A 66 -15.82 -12.96 6.43
N ILE A 67 -15.23 -11.79 6.20
CA ILE A 67 -14.43 -11.08 7.20
C ILE A 67 -15.33 -10.51 8.31
N GLY A 68 -16.44 -9.85 7.94
CA GLY A 68 -17.33 -9.18 8.89
C GLY A 68 -16.59 -8.12 9.70
N ASP A 69 -16.70 -8.17 11.02
CA ASP A 69 -16.09 -7.19 11.94
C ASP A 69 -14.62 -7.48 12.29
N THR A 70 -14.03 -8.55 11.75
CA THR A 70 -12.61 -8.88 11.99
C THR A 70 -11.72 -7.84 11.33
N PRO A 71 -10.64 -7.39 12.00
CA PRO A 71 -9.72 -6.42 11.41
C PRO A 71 -9.13 -6.91 10.08
N VAL A 72 -9.15 -6.03 9.08
CA VAL A 72 -8.52 -6.26 7.78
C VAL A 72 -7.64 -5.09 7.39
N ILE A 73 -6.41 -5.37 7.02
CA ILE A 73 -5.41 -4.38 6.59
C ILE A 73 -5.31 -4.44 5.06
N GLY A 74 -5.66 -3.35 4.40
CA GLY A 74 -5.35 -3.14 2.99
C GLY A 74 -3.90 -2.69 2.84
N ALA A 75 -3.04 -3.56 2.31
CA ALA A 75 -1.65 -3.22 2.07
C ALA A 75 -1.52 -2.05 1.06
N HIS A 76 -0.43 -1.28 1.18
CA HIS A 76 -0.04 -0.25 0.20
C HIS A 76 -1.10 0.86 0.05
N MET A 77 -1.54 1.46 1.16
CA MET A 77 -2.67 2.40 1.18
C MET A 77 -3.93 1.79 0.53
N GLY A 78 -4.21 0.52 0.89
CA GLY A 78 -5.33 -0.22 0.34
C GLY A 78 -5.25 -0.46 -1.17
N GLY A 79 -4.07 -0.31 -1.79
CA GLY A 79 -3.88 -0.44 -3.23
C GLY A 79 -4.28 0.80 -4.05
N THR A 80 -4.53 1.95 -3.41
CA THR A 80 -5.00 3.17 -4.10
C THR A 80 -4.50 4.48 -3.48
N PRO A 81 -3.16 4.67 -3.32
CA PRO A 81 -2.62 5.94 -2.82
C PRO A 81 -2.85 7.12 -3.79
N GLU A 82 -3.18 6.84 -5.05
CA GLU A 82 -3.52 7.84 -6.06
C GLU A 82 -4.89 8.48 -5.84
N ASP A 83 -5.82 7.75 -5.19
CA ASP A 83 -7.21 8.16 -4.97
C ASP A 83 -7.58 8.03 -3.48
N LEU A 84 -7.22 9.06 -2.71
CA LEU A 84 -7.53 9.11 -1.28
C LEU A 84 -9.04 9.25 -1.00
N ASP A 85 -9.84 9.71 -1.95
CA ASP A 85 -11.30 9.81 -1.80
C ASP A 85 -11.94 8.42 -1.89
N LEU A 86 -11.50 7.59 -2.84
CA LEU A 86 -11.90 6.19 -2.92
C LEU A 86 -11.49 5.45 -1.63
N LEU A 87 -10.24 5.63 -1.19
CA LEU A 87 -9.75 5.01 0.04
C LEU A 87 -10.54 5.47 1.27
N GLN A 88 -10.90 6.76 1.34
CA GLN A 88 -11.73 7.29 2.41
C GLN A 88 -13.12 6.65 2.42
N SER A 89 -13.73 6.42 1.25
CA SER A 89 -15.02 5.76 1.16
C SER A 89 -15.01 4.33 1.71
N MET A 90 -13.90 3.60 1.49
CA MET A 90 -13.67 2.27 2.07
C MET A 90 -13.57 2.33 3.60
N LEU A 91 -12.80 3.28 4.12
CA LEU A 91 -12.65 3.47 5.56
C LEU A 91 -13.96 3.93 6.24
N ASP A 92 -14.75 4.76 5.56
CA ASP A 92 -16.05 5.22 6.09
C ASP A 92 -17.08 4.07 6.10
N ARG A 93 -17.03 3.18 5.12
CA ARG A 93 -17.93 2.02 5.00
C ARG A 93 -17.57 0.90 5.97
N TYR A 94 -16.28 0.62 6.16
CA TYR A 94 -15.79 -0.50 6.94
C TYR A 94 -14.96 -0.02 8.16
N PRO A 95 -15.56 0.08 9.35
CA PRO A 95 -14.85 0.55 10.56
C PRO A 95 -13.64 -0.31 10.96
N ASN A 96 -13.63 -1.58 10.55
CA ASN A 96 -12.56 -2.56 10.79
C ASN A 96 -11.53 -2.62 9.65
N TYR A 97 -11.61 -1.73 8.64
CA TYR A 97 -10.63 -1.62 7.57
C TYR A 97 -9.51 -0.67 7.98
N TYR A 98 -8.29 -1.14 7.88
CA TYR A 98 -7.04 -0.43 8.13
C TYR A 98 -6.24 -0.38 6.84
N VAL A 99 -5.27 0.53 6.75
CA VAL A 99 -4.33 0.59 5.63
C VAL A 99 -2.91 0.76 6.14
N ASP A 100 -1.91 0.39 5.35
CA ASP A 100 -0.52 0.62 5.68
C ASP A 100 0.22 1.46 4.61
N THR A 101 1.36 2.01 4.98
CA THR A 101 2.20 2.86 4.12
C THR A 101 3.22 2.08 3.32
N SER A 102 3.10 0.78 3.19
CA SER A 102 4.06 -0.09 2.51
C SER A 102 4.16 0.14 1.00
N ALA A 103 5.08 -0.54 0.29
CA ALA A 103 5.45 -0.27 -1.10
C ALA A 103 6.04 1.13 -1.34
N THR A 104 7.16 1.43 -0.69
CA THR A 104 7.76 2.78 -0.59
C THR A 104 7.86 3.54 -1.91
N LYS A 105 8.28 2.91 -3.02
CA LYS A 105 8.40 3.58 -4.33
C LYS A 105 7.07 4.17 -4.76
N TRP A 106 6.03 3.38 -4.67
CA TRP A 106 4.68 3.75 -5.05
C TRP A 106 4.13 4.86 -4.14
N GLN A 107 4.27 4.71 -2.82
CA GLN A 107 3.83 5.73 -1.87
C GLN A 107 4.51 7.07 -2.13
N VAL A 108 5.83 7.08 -2.32
CA VAL A 108 6.59 8.30 -2.64
C VAL A 108 6.08 8.94 -3.93
N ARG A 109 5.93 8.16 -5.01
CA ARG A 109 5.48 8.69 -6.30
C ARG A 109 4.09 9.32 -6.24
N GLU A 110 3.15 8.68 -5.53
CA GLU A 110 1.76 9.09 -5.55
C GLU A 110 1.43 10.12 -4.45
N LEU A 111 1.77 9.85 -3.21
CA LEU A 111 1.41 10.72 -2.08
C LEU A 111 2.19 12.05 -2.07
N SER A 112 3.41 12.07 -2.62
CA SER A 112 4.17 13.32 -2.77
C SER A 112 3.56 14.31 -3.77
N LYS A 113 2.61 13.89 -4.58
CA LYS A 113 1.87 14.81 -5.46
C LYS A 113 0.97 15.75 -4.65
N HIS A 114 0.45 15.27 -3.53
CA HIS A 114 -0.51 15.96 -2.69
C HIS A 114 -0.22 15.77 -1.19
N PRO A 115 0.96 16.21 -0.68
CA PRO A 115 1.39 15.91 0.70
C PRO A 115 0.44 16.44 1.76
N GLY A 116 -0.19 17.61 1.53
CA GLY A 116 -1.21 18.15 2.43
C GLY A 116 -2.46 17.27 2.53
N ALA A 117 -2.97 16.77 1.39
CA ALA A 117 -4.11 15.85 1.39
C ALA A 117 -3.79 14.53 2.11
N PHE A 118 -2.58 14.02 1.95
CA PHE A 118 -2.12 12.85 2.68
C PHE A 118 -2.04 13.11 4.19
N ALA A 119 -1.51 14.26 4.62
CA ALA A 119 -1.49 14.63 6.03
C ALA A 119 -2.91 14.74 6.62
N ASP A 120 -3.85 15.34 5.91
CA ASP A 120 -5.24 15.48 6.34
C ASP A 120 -5.94 14.11 6.40
N PHE A 121 -5.64 13.22 5.44
CA PHE A 121 -6.12 11.83 5.46
C PHE A 121 -5.63 11.08 6.71
N CYS A 122 -4.33 11.21 7.07
CA CYS A 122 -3.77 10.60 8.28
C CYS A 122 -4.41 11.16 9.56
N ARG A 123 -4.64 12.48 9.63
CA ARG A 123 -5.31 13.11 10.78
C ARG A 123 -6.75 12.65 10.93
N ARG A 124 -7.50 12.59 9.83
CA ARG A 124 -8.89 12.13 9.81
C ARG A 124 -9.02 10.67 10.22
N ASN A 125 -8.08 9.84 9.80
CA ASN A 125 -8.07 8.40 10.02
C ASN A 125 -7.04 7.96 11.06
N ALA A 126 -6.72 8.83 12.02
CA ALA A 126 -5.82 8.49 13.11
C ALA A 126 -6.28 7.20 13.81
N GLY A 127 -5.37 6.25 13.93
CA GLY A 127 -5.66 4.92 14.46
C GLY A 127 -6.01 3.85 13.43
N ARG A 128 -6.09 4.19 12.13
CA ARG A 128 -6.36 3.22 11.05
C ARG A 128 -5.33 3.24 9.91
N VAL A 129 -4.37 4.15 9.94
CA VAL A 129 -3.21 4.17 9.05
C VAL A 129 -2.01 3.60 9.82
N LEU A 130 -1.38 2.57 9.29
CA LEU A 130 -0.29 1.84 9.94
C LEU A 130 1.03 2.07 9.18
N PHE A 131 2.14 2.10 9.90
CA PHE A 131 3.46 2.15 9.27
C PHE A 131 3.85 0.76 8.76
N GLY A 132 4.08 0.64 7.46
CA GLY A 132 4.57 -0.56 6.80
C GLY A 132 5.63 -0.22 5.77
N THR A 133 6.54 -1.12 5.46
CA THR A 133 7.65 -0.89 4.53
C THR A 133 7.64 -1.79 3.31
N ASP A 134 7.06 -2.98 3.40
CA ASP A 134 7.15 -4.04 2.38
C ASP A 134 8.61 -4.37 2.01
N ILE A 135 9.51 -4.29 2.98
CA ILE A 135 10.91 -4.64 2.78
C ILE A 135 11.08 -6.15 2.95
N VAL A 136 11.53 -6.81 1.89
CA VAL A 136 11.82 -8.24 1.91
C VAL A 136 13.28 -8.47 2.29
N ALA A 137 13.51 -9.21 3.36
CA ALA A 137 14.84 -9.63 3.80
C ALA A 137 15.20 -10.99 3.19
N ASN A 138 15.86 -10.97 2.05
CA ASN A 138 16.37 -12.17 1.37
C ASN A 138 17.84 -11.98 0.93
N ASP A 139 18.45 -13.04 0.41
CA ASP A 139 19.86 -12.99 0.00
C ASP A 139 20.07 -12.08 -1.21
N ASP A 140 19.10 -11.97 -2.13
CA ASP A 140 19.18 -11.09 -3.29
C ASP A 140 19.25 -9.61 -2.85
N ASN A 141 18.49 -9.23 -1.85
CA ASN A 141 18.52 -7.87 -1.29
C ASN A 141 19.81 -7.54 -0.52
N ARG A 142 20.61 -8.54 -0.17
CA ARG A 142 21.92 -8.33 0.49
C ARG A 142 23.05 -8.04 -0.49
N HIS A 143 22.88 -8.39 -1.77
CA HIS A 143 23.96 -8.48 -2.74
C HIS A 143 23.77 -7.60 -3.99
N ASP A 144 23.21 -6.41 -3.90
CA ASP A 144 23.02 -5.50 -5.05
C ASP A 144 22.15 -6.05 -6.20
N ALA A 145 21.36 -7.09 -5.98
CA ALA A 145 20.60 -7.76 -7.02
C ALA A 145 19.56 -6.86 -7.74
N TRP A 146 19.25 -5.71 -7.16
CA TRP A 146 18.21 -4.82 -7.66
C TRP A 146 18.69 -3.74 -8.64
N ASN A 147 19.94 -3.76 -9.05
CA ASN A 147 20.49 -2.86 -10.07
C ASN A 147 20.20 -1.35 -9.87
N ASP A 148 19.81 -0.95 -8.66
CA ASP A 148 19.51 0.45 -8.32
C ASP A 148 20.72 1.15 -7.68
N GLY A 149 21.85 0.44 -7.54
CA GLY A 149 23.09 0.93 -6.96
C GLY A 149 23.06 1.00 -5.42
N SER A 150 22.02 0.49 -4.79
CA SER A 150 21.97 0.40 -3.33
C SER A 150 22.40 -0.99 -2.87
N GLY A 151 23.53 -1.11 -2.21
CA GLY A 151 23.91 -2.31 -1.45
C GLY A 151 22.88 -2.62 -0.36
N GLY A 152 22.90 -3.83 0.20
CA GLY A 152 21.86 -4.29 1.12
C GLY A 152 21.48 -3.32 2.22
N PHE A 153 22.47 -2.67 2.88
CA PHE A 153 22.19 -1.65 3.89
C PHE A 153 21.51 -0.41 3.30
N ASP A 154 22.01 0.11 2.18
CA ASP A 154 21.45 1.31 1.54
C ASP A 154 20.03 1.06 1.00
N LEU A 155 19.74 -0.15 0.52
CA LEU A 155 18.41 -0.58 0.15
C LEU A 155 17.43 -0.36 1.30
N TYR A 156 17.72 -0.88 2.48
CA TYR A 156 16.84 -0.78 3.65
C TYR A 156 16.79 0.66 4.18
N ALA A 157 17.94 1.29 4.36
CA ALA A 157 18.06 2.65 4.89
C ALA A 157 17.30 3.66 4.01
N SER A 158 17.43 3.56 2.68
CA SER A 158 16.74 4.46 1.76
C SER A 158 15.21 4.35 1.84
N ARG A 159 14.65 3.13 2.00
CA ARG A 159 13.20 2.92 2.12
C ARG A 159 12.65 3.47 3.44
N PHE A 160 13.31 3.18 4.55
CA PHE A 160 12.92 3.75 5.84
C PHE A 160 13.04 5.28 5.85
N TRP A 161 14.14 5.82 5.31
CA TRP A 161 14.32 7.25 5.23
C TRP A 161 13.24 7.91 4.37
N ALA A 162 12.95 7.35 3.20
CA ALA A 162 11.96 7.91 2.28
C ALA A 162 10.54 7.88 2.88
N LEU A 163 10.12 6.77 3.51
CA LEU A 163 8.81 6.69 4.16
C LEU A 163 8.70 7.65 5.35
N ARG A 164 9.72 7.71 6.21
CA ARG A 164 9.70 8.64 7.33
C ARG A 164 9.67 10.08 6.86
N THR A 165 10.44 10.40 5.82
CA THR A 165 10.47 11.74 5.23
C THR A 165 9.12 12.08 4.60
N LEU A 166 8.50 11.14 3.87
CA LEU A 166 7.17 11.30 3.30
C LEU A 166 6.11 11.62 4.38
N ILE A 167 6.16 10.94 5.51
CA ILE A 167 5.15 11.06 6.57
C ILE A 167 5.39 12.32 7.42
N GLN A 168 6.58 12.49 7.97
CA GLN A 168 6.86 13.48 9.01
C GLN A 168 7.77 14.64 8.58
N GLY A 169 8.43 14.54 7.41
CA GLY A 169 9.41 15.53 6.96
C GLY A 169 8.78 16.74 6.28
N GLU A 170 9.59 17.80 6.14
CA GLU A 170 9.28 18.98 5.31
C GLU A 170 10.14 19.01 4.03
N TYR A 171 10.70 17.88 3.65
CA TYR A 171 11.59 17.74 2.50
C TYR A 171 10.82 17.95 1.19
N ASP A 172 11.45 18.58 0.20
CA ASP A 172 11.00 18.63 -1.19
C ASP A 172 12.23 18.46 -2.11
N GLY A 173 12.33 17.29 -2.75
CA GLY A 173 13.49 16.98 -3.57
C GLY A 173 13.44 15.55 -4.14
N PRO A 174 14.53 15.08 -4.77
CA PRO A 174 14.56 13.74 -5.34
C PRO A 174 14.50 12.66 -4.25
N SER A 175 13.74 11.60 -4.52
CA SER A 175 13.76 10.38 -3.70
C SER A 175 15.13 9.69 -3.84
N PRO A 176 15.67 9.04 -2.79
CA PRO A 176 16.87 8.21 -2.91
C PRO A 176 16.60 6.87 -3.60
N ILE A 177 15.37 6.61 -4.03
CA ILE A 177 14.94 5.32 -4.55
C ILE A 177 14.62 5.43 -6.03
N VAL A 178 15.30 4.63 -6.86
CA VAL A 178 15.00 4.51 -8.29
C VAL A 178 13.60 3.94 -8.48
N ASP A 179 12.80 4.57 -9.33
CA ASP A 179 11.45 4.12 -9.65
C ASP A 179 11.32 3.80 -11.15
N PRO A 180 11.45 2.52 -11.53
CA PRO A 180 11.38 2.10 -12.93
C PRO A 180 9.99 2.31 -13.55
N ASP A 181 8.93 2.47 -12.75
CA ASP A 181 7.59 2.67 -13.25
C ASP A 181 7.39 4.07 -13.88
N LEU A 182 8.29 5.02 -13.61
CA LEU A 182 8.30 6.31 -14.31
C LEU A 182 8.40 6.15 -15.83
N ARG A 183 9.12 5.12 -16.30
CA ARG A 183 9.25 4.81 -17.73
C ARG A 183 7.99 4.19 -18.35
N LEU A 184 7.08 3.67 -17.56
CA LEU A 184 5.78 3.21 -18.06
C LEU A 184 4.89 4.39 -18.48
N VAL A 185 5.09 5.55 -17.83
CA VAL A 185 4.38 6.80 -18.16
C VAL A 185 5.09 7.55 -19.27
N ASP A 186 6.41 7.69 -19.17
CA ASP A 186 7.27 8.38 -20.15
C ASP A 186 8.51 7.53 -20.43
N PRO A 187 8.56 6.81 -21.58
CA PRO A 187 9.70 5.98 -21.95
C PRO A 187 11.03 6.75 -22.14
N SER A 188 11.00 8.07 -22.27
CA SER A 188 12.20 8.91 -22.42
C SER A 188 12.91 9.17 -21.08
N VAL A 189 12.27 8.91 -19.97
CA VAL A 189 12.83 9.07 -18.62
C VAL A 189 14.01 8.12 -18.43
N ASP A 190 15.07 8.59 -17.76
CA ASP A 190 16.24 7.79 -17.42
C ASP A 190 15.82 6.54 -16.60
N GLU A 191 16.45 5.40 -16.86
CA GLU A 191 16.15 4.15 -16.15
C GLU A 191 16.46 4.19 -14.65
N LYS A 192 17.35 5.12 -14.24
CA LYS A 192 17.71 5.40 -12.85
C LYS A 192 16.98 6.60 -12.26
N ALA A 193 15.93 7.07 -12.95
CA ALA A 193 15.16 8.20 -12.46
C ALA A 193 14.48 7.89 -11.12
N THR A 194 14.34 8.94 -10.32
CA THR A 194 13.67 8.87 -9.02
C THR A 194 12.46 9.80 -9.01
N ALA A 195 11.42 9.42 -8.30
CA ALA A 195 10.27 10.30 -8.09
C ALA A 195 10.65 11.49 -7.20
N THR A 196 9.91 12.58 -7.28
CA THR A 196 10.01 13.66 -6.28
C THR A 196 9.41 13.16 -4.96
N LEU A 197 10.15 13.36 -3.87
CA LEU A 197 9.71 13.09 -2.50
C LEU A 197 9.34 14.42 -1.84
N ARG A 198 8.07 14.54 -1.39
CA ARG A 198 7.59 15.68 -0.61
C ARG A 198 7.01 15.18 0.69
N GLY A 199 7.53 15.72 1.80
CA GLY A 199 7.07 15.36 3.13
C GLY A 199 5.71 15.99 3.46
N ALA A 200 4.89 15.23 4.19
CA ALA A 200 3.56 15.67 4.62
C ALA A 200 3.57 16.46 5.94
N GLY A 201 4.71 16.53 6.63
CA GLY A 201 4.86 17.26 7.89
C GLY A 201 3.91 16.79 8.99
N LEU A 202 3.60 15.49 9.04
CA LEU A 202 2.73 14.95 10.07
C LEU A 202 3.45 14.94 11.42
N GLU A 203 2.79 15.42 12.46
CA GLU A 203 3.37 15.54 13.82
C GLU A 203 2.35 15.21 14.91
N GLY A 204 2.84 15.09 16.13
CA GLY A 204 2.01 14.87 17.31
C GLY A 204 1.27 13.54 17.30
N GLN A 205 0.07 13.52 17.89
CA GLN A 205 -0.72 12.30 18.07
C GLN A 205 -1.01 11.55 16.75
N PRO A 206 -1.36 12.17 15.61
CA PRO A 206 -1.54 11.44 14.37
C PRO A 206 -0.27 10.73 13.88
N LEU A 207 0.92 11.29 14.10
CA LEU A 207 2.18 10.64 13.78
C LEU A 207 2.45 9.41 14.66
N ASP A 208 2.21 9.53 15.97
CA ASP A 208 2.34 8.41 16.92
C ASP A 208 1.39 7.26 16.55
N GLU A 209 0.16 7.61 16.12
CA GLU A 209 -0.81 6.62 15.64
C GLU A 209 -0.29 5.84 14.42
N VAL A 210 0.25 6.53 13.43
CA VAL A 210 0.79 5.87 12.23
C VAL A 210 1.97 4.96 12.59
N TYR A 211 2.88 5.41 13.45
CA TYR A 211 4.11 4.66 13.71
C TYR A 211 3.94 3.46 14.62
N HIS A 212 3.07 3.50 15.62
CA HIS A 212 2.95 2.39 16.57
C HIS A 212 1.60 2.28 17.29
N ALA A 213 0.98 3.40 17.73
CA ALA A 213 -0.13 3.33 18.67
C ALA A 213 -1.37 2.61 18.09
N ALA A 214 -1.66 2.80 16.80
CA ALA A 214 -2.75 2.09 16.11
C ALA A 214 -2.50 0.59 16.07
N LEU A 215 -1.30 0.16 15.68
CA LEU A 215 -0.93 -1.26 15.62
C LEU A 215 -0.91 -1.89 17.00
N GLU A 216 -0.39 -1.21 18.02
CA GLU A 216 -0.41 -1.70 19.40
C GLU A 216 -1.82 -1.96 19.91
N ARG A 217 -2.80 -1.11 19.55
CA ARG A 217 -4.20 -1.36 19.91
C ARG A 217 -4.80 -2.53 19.13
N LEU A 218 -4.47 -2.64 17.85
CA LEU A 218 -4.96 -3.70 17.00
C LEU A 218 -4.48 -5.08 17.44
N LEU A 219 -3.26 -5.17 17.99
CA LEU A 219 -2.66 -6.43 18.48
C LEU A 219 -3.01 -6.78 19.93
N LYS A 220 -3.67 -5.90 20.65
CA LYS A 220 -4.13 -6.23 22.01
C LYS A 220 -5.33 -7.17 21.94
N PRO A 221 -5.28 -8.29 22.68
CA PRO A 221 -6.41 -9.24 22.77
C PRO A 221 -7.64 -8.61 23.43
#